data_483aaa61bf15ab635c517be6429467d7
#
_entry.id   483aaa61bf15ab635c517be6429467d7
#
_cell.length_a   1.000
_cell.length_b   1.000
_cell.length_c   1.000
_cell.angle_alpha   90.00
_cell.angle_beta   90.00
_cell.angle_gamma   90.00
#
_symmetry.space_group_name_H-M   'P 1'
#
loop_
_entity.id
_entity.type
_entity.pdbx_description
1 polymer ?
#
loop_
_entity_poly.entity_id
_entity_poly.type
_entity_poly.pdbx_seq_one_letter_code
_entity_poly.pdbx_strand_id
1 'polypeptide(L)'
;MTKWAEEELKTLSLGDARLERRAALLAEQLWQRPGASIPQACGDWSQTQAAYRFLAHEDTSGEAVLQAHAQASALRMAAHPVVLCLQDTTELEFDARQAQGLGPLSYEARKGLFVHPTYAVTPEREPLGLVNAWNWAREPRPEEGGARPGVNESVRWVESYGHLVGLAPELTTTRLVCVGDRESDLMALFEQGQRSAWAVDVLVRAKHNRVLPDRQADKLWARVMASAALGCVRFEVPAGRGRKARTVKQELRAQRVTLKTGADPAQHIEMTCIIATEVDAPAGVQPVVWRLLSNRPVQTLEQAAELIDWYRARWEIELLFLVLKE
;
A
#
# COMPACT_ATOMS: atom_id res chain seq x y z
N MET A 1 -14.70 10.07 -28.44
CA MET A 1 -14.53 10.17 -26.98
C MET A 1 -14.40 8.77 -26.46
N THR A 2 -13.34 8.47 -25.76
CA THR A 2 -13.20 7.20 -25.06
C THR A 2 -14.25 7.15 -23.95
N LYS A 3 -14.87 6.01 -23.78
CA LYS A 3 -15.90 5.82 -22.72
C LYS A 3 -15.28 5.54 -21.34
N TRP A 4 -13.96 5.67 -21.21
CA TRP A 4 -13.23 5.23 -20.01
C TRP A 4 -13.75 5.92 -18.75
N ALA A 5 -13.79 7.25 -18.71
CA ALA A 5 -14.18 7.97 -17.49
C ALA A 5 -15.67 7.77 -17.14
N GLU A 6 -16.54 7.56 -18.16
CA GLU A 6 -17.94 7.24 -17.91
C GLU A 6 -18.11 5.85 -17.28
N GLU A 7 -17.32 4.86 -17.72
CA GLU A 7 -17.32 3.52 -17.14
C GLU A 7 -16.71 3.50 -15.74
N GLU A 8 -15.60 4.23 -15.56
CA GLU A 8 -14.89 4.32 -14.27
C GLU A 8 -15.76 4.97 -13.18
N LEU A 9 -16.52 5.99 -13.53
CA LEU A 9 -17.38 6.73 -12.60
C LEU A 9 -18.87 6.37 -12.73
N LYS A 10 -19.19 5.21 -13.31
CA LYS A 10 -20.57 4.77 -13.57
C LYS A 10 -21.46 4.74 -12.32
N THR A 11 -20.87 4.45 -11.17
CA THR A 11 -21.56 4.35 -9.87
C THR A 11 -21.48 5.63 -9.05
N LEU A 12 -20.86 6.69 -9.60
CA LEU A 12 -20.79 7.98 -8.92
C LEU A 12 -22.19 8.55 -8.72
N SER A 13 -22.49 8.93 -7.48
CA SER A 13 -23.75 9.61 -7.12
C SER A 13 -23.43 10.86 -6.32
N LEU A 14 -23.68 12.02 -6.91
CA LEU A 14 -23.52 13.34 -6.30
C LEU A 14 -24.87 14.06 -6.12
N GLY A 15 -25.99 13.35 -6.37
CA GLY A 15 -27.33 13.93 -6.27
C GLY A 15 -27.73 14.84 -7.45
N ASP A 16 -26.83 15.15 -8.37
CA ASP A 16 -27.09 15.90 -9.61
C ASP A 16 -26.33 15.27 -10.80
N ALA A 17 -27.08 14.76 -11.75
CA ALA A 17 -26.55 14.15 -12.98
C ALA A 17 -25.68 15.11 -13.81
N ARG A 18 -25.76 16.42 -13.61
CA ARG A 18 -24.88 17.40 -14.28
C ARG A 18 -23.51 17.40 -13.63
N LEU A 19 -23.43 17.28 -12.30
CA LEU A 19 -22.16 17.13 -11.56
C LEU A 19 -21.47 15.82 -11.92
N GLU A 20 -22.22 14.72 -11.98
CA GLU A 20 -21.69 13.40 -12.35
C GLU A 20 -21.10 13.40 -13.77
N ARG A 21 -21.82 13.96 -14.74
CA ARG A 21 -21.30 14.15 -16.11
C ARG A 21 -20.08 15.06 -16.16
N ARG A 22 -20.05 16.10 -15.29
CA ARG A 22 -18.90 17.01 -15.22
C ARG A 22 -17.69 16.30 -14.64
N ALA A 23 -17.87 15.44 -13.63
CA ALA A 23 -16.80 14.62 -13.06
C ALA A 23 -16.17 13.71 -14.14
N ALA A 24 -16.98 12.98 -14.89
CA ALA A 24 -16.51 12.12 -15.96
C ALA A 24 -15.79 12.91 -17.07
N LEU A 25 -16.32 14.06 -17.48
CA LEU A 25 -15.66 14.90 -18.47
C LEU A 25 -14.32 15.44 -18.00
N LEU A 26 -14.23 15.90 -16.74
CA LEU A 26 -12.99 16.41 -16.17
C LEU A 26 -11.96 15.28 -16.05
N ALA A 27 -12.36 14.09 -15.57
CA ALA A 27 -11.49 12.92 -15.48
C ALA A 27 -10.93 12.54 -16.87
N GLU A 28 -11.77 12.54 -17.91
CA GLU A 28 -11.35 12.28 -19.29
C GLU A 28 -10.36 13.32 -19.81
N GLN A 29 -10.60 14.61 -19.53
CA GLN A 29 -9.70 15.69 -19.94
C GLN A 29 -8.32 15.60 -19.28
N LEU A 30 -8.29 15.28 -17.98
CA LEU A 30 -7.05 15.07 -17.22
C LEU A 30 -6.30 13.83 -17.70
N TRP A 31 -7.02 12.74 -17.97
CA TRP A 31 -6.42 11.51 -18.49
C TRP A 31 -5.78 11.69 -19.86
N GLN A 32 -6.42 12.46 -20.74
CA GLN A 32 -5.86 12.76 -22.07
C GLN A 32 -4.62 13.63 -22.05
N ARG A 33 -4.37 14.35 -20.94
CA ARG A 33 -3.23 15.25 -20.77
C ARG A 33 -2.62 15.10 -19.38
N PRO A 34 -2.01 13.93 -19.09
CA PRO A 34 -1.38 13.70 -17.80
C PRO A 34 -0.28 14.74 -17.54
N GLY A 35 -0.18 15.24 -16.31
CA GLY A 35 0.77 16.28 -15.92
C GLY A 35 0.39 17.70 -16.35
N ALA A 36 -0.72 17.89 -17.11
CA ALA A 36 -1.20 19.23 -17.44
C ALA A 36 -1.96 19.88 -16.27
N SER A 37 -1.84 21.20 -16.13
CA SER A 37 -2.71 21.94 -15.23
C SER A 37 -4.19 21.86 -15.69
N ILE A 38 -5.15 22.08 -14.76
CA ILE A 38 -6.57 22.10 -15.11
C ILE A 38 -6.88 22.97 -16.33
N PRO A 39 -6.39 24.23 -16.43
CA PRO A 39 -6.62 25.04 -17.62
C PRO A 39 -6.08 24.42 -18.90
N GLN A 40 -4.90 23.81 -18.84
CA GLN A 40 -4.30 23.14 -20.00
C GLN A 40 -5.06 21.86 -20.39
N ALA A 41 -5.50 21.08 -19.41
CA ALA A 41 -6.29 19.87 -19.65
C ALA A 41 -7.66 20.19 -20.25
N CYS A 42 -8.35 21.22 -19.75
CA CYS A 42 -9.67 21.65 -20.22
C CYS A 42 -9.64 22.30 -21.61
N GLY A 43 -8.54 22.92 -22.01
CA GLY A 43 -8.30 23.44 -23.36
C GLY A 43 -8.94 24.80 -23.65
N ASP A 44 -10.05 25.17 -23.03
CA ASP A 44 -10.69 26.49 -23.17
C ASP A 44 -11.13 27.07 -21.82
N TRP A 45 -11.42 28.38 -21.83
CA TRP A 45 -11.81 29.11 -20.60
C TRP A 45 -13.14 28.64 -20.02
N SER A 46 -14.12 28.32 -20.87
CA SER A 46 -15.45 27.85 -20.44
C SER A 46 -15.35 26.53 -19.69
N GLN A 47 -14.60 25.57 -20.21
CA GLN A 47 -14.36 24.26 -19.57
C GLN A 47 -13.54 24.41 -18.31
N THR A 48 -12.52 25.27 -18.30
CA THR A 48 -11.72 25.57 -17.13
C THR A 48 -12.57 26.12 -15.98
N GLN A 49 -13.44 27.13 -16.29
CA GLN A 49 -14.32 27.70 -15.27
C GLN A 49 -15.34 26.68 -14.77
N ALA A 50 -15.84 25.80 -15.63
CA ALA A 50 -16.76 24.75 -15.24
C ALA A 50 -16.07 23.68 -14.37
N ALA A 51 -14.80 23.37 -14.62
CA ALA A 51 -13.99 22.47 -13.77
C ALA A 51 -13.79 23.07 -12.36
N TYR A 52 -13.39 24.34 -12.25
CA TYR A 52 -13.25 25.00 -10.95
C TYR A 52 -14.56 25.11 -10.18
N ARG A 53 -15.69 25.41 -10.86
CA ARG A 53 -17.01 25.42 -10.24
C ARG A 53 -17.40 24.04 -9.72
N PHE A 54 -17.11 22.99 -10.47
CA PHE A 54 -17.32 21.60 -10.04
C PHE A 54 -16.50 21.29 -8.79
N LEU A 55 -15.19 21.55 -8.79
CA LEU A 55 -14.31 21.27 -7.64
C LEU A 55 -14.68 22.10 -6.38
N ALA A 56 -15.29 23.28 -6.55
CA ALA A 56 -15.73 24.14 -5.45
C ALA A 56 -17.19 23.90 -5.05
N HIS A 57 -17.92 23.00 -5.71
CA HIS A 57 -19.32 22.75 -5.40
C HIS A 57 -19.46 21.95 -4.11
N GLU A 58 -20.39 22.33 -3.24
CA GLU A 58 -20.57 21.69 -1.91
C GLU A 58 -20.94 20.21 -2.00
N ASP A 59 -21.68 19.80 -3.03
CA ASP A 59 -22.04 18.40 -3.27
C ASP A 59 -20.90 17.58 -3.94
N THR A 60 -19.80 18.20 -4.33
CA THR A 60 -18.66 17.48 -4.89
C THR A 60 -17.86 16.85 -3.79
N SER A 61 -17.97 15.52 -3.65
CA SER A 61 -17.26 14.72 -2.67
C SER A 61 -16.12 13.94 -3.31
N GLY A 62 -14.88 14.20 -2.87
CA GLY A 62 -13.72 13.38 -3.25
C GLY A 62 -13.86 11.93 -2.79
N GLU A 63 -14.54 11.70 -1.65
CA GLU A 63 -14.84 10.37 -1.15
C GLU A 63 -15.79 9.60 -2.08
N ALA A 64 -16.87 10.26 -2.57
CA ALA A 64 -17.79 9.64 -3.52
C ALA A 64 -17.11 9.27 -4.84
N VAL A 65 -16.21 10.14 -5.34
CA VAL A 65 -15.42 9.86 -6.55
C VAL A 65 -14.48 8.67 -6.32
N LEU A 66 -13.79 8.63 -5.17
CA LEU A 66 -12.91 7.51 -4.82
C LEU A 66 -13.71 6.21 -4.66
N GLN A 67 -14.91 6.26 -4.08
CA GLN A 67 -15.77 5.08 -3.92
C GLN A 67 -16.23 4.52 -5.28
N ALA A 68 -16.61 5.38 -6.23
CA ALA A 68 -16.96 4.93 -7.58
C ALA A 68 -15.77 4.27 -8.27
N HIS A 69 -14.57 4.86 -8.17
CA HIS A 69 -13.33 4.27 -8.67
C HIS A 69 -13.02 2.93 -7.98
N ALA A 70 -13.17 2.83 -6.68
CA ALA A 70 -12.93 1.59 -5.93
C ALA A 70 -13.86 0.45 -6.37
N GLN A 71 -15.12 0.75 -6.69
CA GLN A 71 -16.05 -0.24 -7.24
C GLN A 71 -15.61 -0.72 -8.62
N ALA A 72 -15.17 0.20 -9.50
CA ALA A 72 -14.60 -0.18 -10.79
C ALA A 72 -13.32 -1.01 -10.63
N SER A 73 -12.48 -0.67 -9.63
CA SER A 73 -11.30 -1.45 -9.28
C SER A 73 -11.67 -2.86 -8.81
N ALA A 74 -12.69 -3.00 -7.96
CA ALA A 74 -13.18 -4.30 -7.49
C ALA A 74 -13.66 -5.20 -8.64
N LEU A 75 -14.32 -4.64 -9.66
CA LEU A 75 -14.72 -5.40 -10.85
C LEU A 75 -13.51 -5.93 -11.63
N ARG A 76 -12.43 -5.12 -11.75
CA ARG A 76 -11.17 -5.58 -12.35
C ARG A 76 -10.50 -6.65 -11.50
N MET A 77 -10.47 -6.48 -10.19
CA MET A 77 -9.91 -7.46 -9.25
C MET A 77 -10.60 -8.81 -9.32
N ALA A 78 -11.92 -8.85 -9.49
CA ALA A 78 -12.71 -10.07 -9.59
C ALA A 78 -12.33 -10.97 -10.79
N ALA A 79 -11.67 -10.42 -11.80
CA ALA A 79 -11.19 -11.16 -12.96
C ALA A 79 -9.88 -11.94 -12.71
N HIS A 80 -9.24 -11.77 -11.55
CA HIS A 80 -7.93 -12.35 -11.24
C HIS A 80 -7.99 -13.28 -10.03
N PRO A 81 -7.30 -14.45 -10.07
CA PRO A 81 -7.30 -15.39 -8.96
C PRO A 81 -6.54 -14.90 -7.73
N VAL A 82 -5.58 -13.98 -7.92
CA VAL A 82 -4.79 -13.35 -6.86
C VAL A 82 -4.63 -11.86 -7.15
N VAL A 83 -4.83 -11.04 -6.14
CA VAL A 83 -4.60 -9.59 -6.20
C VAL A 83 -3.75 -9.15 -5.02
N LEU A 84 -2.68 -8.41 -5.32
CA LEU A 84 -1.80 -7.80 -4.34
C LEU A 84 -2.32 -6.40 -4.02
N CYS A 85 -2.69 -6.17 -2.78
CA CYS A 85 -3.19 -4.90 -2.26
C CYS A 85 -2.04 -4.18 -1.54
N LEU A 86 -1.33 -3.35 -2.26
CA LEU A 86 -0.13 -2.67 -1.80
C LEU A 86 -0.50 -1.48 -0.92
N GLN A 87 0.11 -1.38 0.25
CA GLN A 87 -0.07 -0.26 1.17
C GLN A 87 1.27 0.44 1.42
N ASP A 88 1.24 1.75 1.39
CA ASP A 88 2.35 2.61 1.81
C ASP A 88 1.84 4.03 2.03
N THR A 89 2.64 4.88 2.69
CA THR A 89 2.28 6.27 2.95
C THR A 89 3.20 7.21 2.18
N THR A 90 2.61 8.23 1.57
CA THR A 90 3.37 9.28 0.90
C THR A 90 2.95 10.67 1.36
N GLU A 91 3.79 11.64 1.10
CA GLU A 91 3.55 13.06 1.37
C GLU A 91 3.26 13.78 0.05
N LEU A 92 2.21 14.58 0.03
CA LEU A 92 1.92 15.54 -1.03
C LEU A 92 2.23 16.93 -0.49
N GLU A 93 3.27 17.55 -1.01
CA GLU A 93 3.68 18.92 -0.69
C GLU A 93 2.90 19.90 -1.56
N PHE A 94 2.39 20.96 -0.97
CA PHE A 94 1.72 22.02 -1.68
C PHE A 94 2.43 23.35 -1.41
N ASP A 95 2.82 24.05 -2.46
CA ASP A 95 3.26 25.45 -2.37
C ASP A 95 2.03 26.35 -2.19
N ALA A 96 1.50 26.34 -1.00
CA ALA A 96 0.21 26.96 -0.74
C ALA A 96 0.31 28.01 0.37
N ARG A 97 0.71 29.20 -0.01
CA ARG A 97 0.64 30.38 0.89
C ARG A 97 -0.81 30.70 1.32
N GLN A 98 -1.81 30.22 0.59
CA GLN A 98 -3.23 30.50 0.80
C GLN A 98 -4.10 29.25 1.01
N ALA A 99 -3.57 28.03 0.86
CA ALA A 99 -4.36 26.82 1.06
C ALA A 99 -4.63 26.57 2.55
N GLN A 100 -5.87 26.28 2.86
CA GLN A 100 -6.34 25.90 4.20
C GLN A 100 -6.33 24.36 4.33
N GLY A 101 -6.31 23.87 5.57
CA GLY A 101 -6.39 22.43 5.84
C GLY A 101 -5.08 21.64 5.60
N LEU A 102 -3.96 22.33 5.35
CA LEU A 102 -2.65 21.70 5.23
C LEU A 102 -1.91 21.66 6.59
N GLY A 103 -1.18 20.60 6.82
CA GLY A 103 -0.36 20.41 8.02
C GLY A 103 1.13 20.27 7.73
N PRO A 104 1.97 20.24 8.78
CA PRO A 104 3.40 20.00 8.64
C PRO A 104 3.67 18.59 8.13
N LEU A 105 4.59 18.46 7.18
CA LEU A 105 5.09 17.20 6.66
C LEU A 105 6.22 16.63 7.56
N SER A 106 6.91 15.58 7.13
CA SER A 106 8.05 15.01 7.88
C SER A 106 9.16 16.04 8.06
N TYR A 107 9.38 16.89 7.05
CA TYR A 107 10.13 18.13 7.22
C TYR A 107 9.16 19.25 7.60
N GLU A 108 9.14 19.64 8.88
CA GLU A 108 8.10 20.49 9.48
C GLU A 108 7.94 21.90 8.85
N ALA A 109 8.97 22.39 8.16
CA ALA A 109 8.89 23.65 7.41
C ALA A 109 8.04 23.54 6.13
N ARG A 110 7.77 22.32 5.65
CA ARG A 110 6.92 22.06 4.49
C ARG A 110 5.51 21.73 4.92
N LYS A 111 4.54 22.16 4.11
CA LYS A 111 3.11 21.92 4.37
C LYS A 111 2.48 21.07 3.30
N GLY A 112 1.56 20.21 3.70
CA GLY A 112 0.90 19.33 2.78
C GLY A 112 -0.06 18.36 3.46
N LEU A 113 -0.30 17.25 2.78
CA LEU A 113 -1.13 16.14 3.23
C LEU A 113 -0.33 14.84 3.17
N PHE A 114 -0.66 13.93 4.08
CA PHE A 114 -0.27 12.54 3.97
C PHE A 114 -1.36 11.79 3.23
N VAL A 115 -0.95 10.86 2.37
CA VAL A 115 -1.87 9.96 1.66
C VAL A 115 -1.41 8.53 1.89
N HIS A 116 -2.34 7.67 2.30
CA HIS A 116 -2.14 6.24 2.50
C HIS A 116 -3.13 5.45 1.65
N PRO A 117 -2.78 5.14 0.40
CA PRO A 117 -3.63 4.36 -0.48
C PRO A 117 -3.48 2.86 -0.24
N THR A 118 -4.51 2.11 -0.60
CA THR A 118 -4.44 0.69 -0.92
C THR A 118 -4.53 0.52 -2.42
N TYR A 119 -3.42 0.16 -3.05
CA TYR A 119 -3.28 0.04 -4.49
C TYR A 119 -3.29 -1.41 -4.93
N ALA A 120 -4.28 -1.80 -5.72
CA ALA A 120 -4.45 -3.16 -6.22
C ALA A 120 -3.66 -3.37 -7.51
N VAL A 121 -2.86 -4.43 -7.55
CA VAL A 121 -2.13 -4.89 -8.74
C VAL A 121 -2.20 -6.41 -8.86
N THR A 122 -1.99 -6.95 -10.06
CA THR A 122 -1.80 -8.39 -10.23
C THR A 122 -0.40 -8.82 -9.77
N PRO A 123 -0.14 -10.13 -9.56
CA PRO A 123 1.23 -10.64 -9.35
C PRO A 123 2.20 -10.26 -10.47
N GLU A 124 1.71 -10.08 -11.69
CA GLU A 124 2.45 -9.65 -12.89
C GLU A 124 2.66 -8.12 -12.93
N ARG A 125 2.20 -7.39 -11.91
CA ARG A 125 2.32 -5.94 -11.72
C ARG A 125 1.41 -5.09 -12.62
N GLU A 126 0.34 -5.67 -13.15
CA GLU A 126 -0.68 -4.91 -13.87
C GLU A 126 -1.53 -4.10 -12.88
N PRO A 127 -1.70 -2.78 -13.08
CA PRO A 127 -2.48 -1.93 -12.19
C PRO A 127 -3.98 -2.20 -12.33
N LEU A 128 -4.65 -2.41 -11.21
CA LEU A 128 -6.10 -2.63 -11.16
C LEU A 128 -6.86 -1.42 -10.60
N GLY A 129 -6.18 -0.54 -9.86
CA GLY A 129 -6.74 0.70 -9.32
C GLY A 129 -6.61 0.82 -7.81
N LEU A 130 -7.19 1.88 -7.25
CA LEU A 130 -7.23 2.09 -5.80
C LEU A 130 -8.46 1.39 -5.20
N VAL A 131 -8.27 0.79 -4.04
CA VAL A 131 -9.36 0.21 -3.23
C VAL A 131 -9.86 1.22 -2.22
N ASN A 132 -8.95 1.94 -1.59
CA ASN A 132 -9.22 3.08 -0.74
C ASN A 132 -8.00 4.01 -0.69
N ALA A 133 -8.18 5.22 -0.15
CA ALA A 133 -7.09 6.10 0.20
C ALA A 133 -7.47 6.96 1.41
N TRP A 134 -6.65 6.90 2.44
CA TRP A 134 -6.71 7.84 3.55
C TRP A 134 -5.90 9.09 3.21
N ASN A 135 -6.44 10.26 3.52
CA ASN A 135 -5.70 11.51 3.46
C ASN A 135 -5.89 12.29 4.75
N TRP A 136 -4.83 12.91 5.24
CA TRP A 136 -4.89 13.73 6.45
C TRP A 136 -3.78 14.78 6.47
N ALA A 137 -4.06 15.88 7.16
CA ALA A 137 -3.08 16.86 7.59
C ALA A 137 -2.64 16.56 9.02
N ARG A 138 -1.36 16.62 9.30
CA ARG A 138 -0.85 16.54 10.66
C ARG A 138 -1.11 17.85 11.40
N GLU A 139 -1.44 17.77 12.68
CA GLU A 139 -1.40 18.93 13.56
C GLU A 139 0.06 19.30 13.90
N PRO A 140 0.37 20.59 14.15
CA PRO A 140 1.67 20.98 14.63
C PRO A 140 2.05 20.28 15.94
N ARG A 141 3.34 20.09 16.19
CA ARG A 141 3.79 19.63 17.51
C ARG A 141 3.56 20.72 18.54
N PRO A 142 3.20 20.34 19.79
CA PRO A 142 3.15 21.29 20.88
C PRO A 142 4.53 21.94 21.11
N GLU A 143 4.56 23.24 21.39
CA GLU A 143 5.80 24.00 21.66
C GLU A 143 6.54 23.46 22.90
N GLU A 144 5.81 22.97 23.89
CA GLU A 144 6.35 22.38 25.12
C GLU A 144 6.96 20.97 24.92
N GLY A 145 6.95 20.46 23.69
CA GLY A 145 7.39 19.10 23.38
C GLY A 145 6.31 18.05 23.66
N GLY A 146 6.59 16.79 23.32
CA GLY A 146 5.66 15.67 23.53
C GLY A 146 5.16 15.03 22.24
N ALA A 147 4.18 14.13 22.38
CA ALA A 147 3.56 13.46 21.26
C ALA A 147 2.71 14.44 20.45
N ARG A 148 2.70 14.26 19.12
CA ARG A 148 1.83 15.03 18.25
C ARG A 148 0.36 14.69 18.55
N PRO A 149 -0.54 15.70 18.61
CA PRO A 149 -1.98 15.45 18.76
C PRO A 149 -2.54 14.64 17.59
N GLY A 150 -3.68 14.02 17.79
CA GLY A 150 -4.40 13.30 16.76
C GLY A 150 -4.20 11.78 16.83
N VAL A 151 -4.70 11.09 15.83
CA VAL A 151 -4.69 9.63 15.74
C VAL A 151 -3.30 9.16 15.37
N ASN A 152 -2.83 8.07 15.99
CA ASN A 152 -1.58 7.44 15.60
C ASN A 152 -1.68 6.97 14.14
N GLU A 153 -0.78 7.45 13.29
CA GLU A 153 -0.79 7.19 11.85
C GLU A 153 -0.71 5.69 11.51
N SER A 154 -0.10 4.89 12.39
CA SER A 154 -0.05 3.43 12.21
C SER A 154 -1.43 2.77 12.18
N VAL A 155 -2.49 3.43 12.69
CA VAL A 155 -3.86 2.93 12.61
C VAL A 155 -4.35 2.81 11.17
N ARG A 156 -3.82 3.64 10.24
CA ARG A 156 -4.21 3.62 8.83
C ARG A 156 -3.93 2.29 8.14
N TRP A 157 -2.84 1.63 8.54
CA TRP A 157 -2.52 0.27 8.06
C TRP A 157 -3.58 -0.74 8.47
N VAL A 158 -4.07 -0.65 9.70
CA VAL A 158 -5.08 -1.56 10.25
C VAL A 158 -6.46 -1.26 9.65
N GLU A 159 -6.83 0.02 9.52
CA GLU A 159 -8.08 0.44 8.89
C GLU A 159 -8.15 0.03 7.41
N SER A 160 -7.05 0.23 6.66
CA SER A 160 -6.97 -0.19 5.25
C SER A 160 -7.07 -1.71 5.11
N TYR A 161 -6.46 -2.47 6.01
CA TYR A 161 -6.66 -3.92 6.05
C TYR A 161 -8.13 -4.28 6.36
N GLY A 162 -8.77 -3.56 7.26
CA GLY A 162 -10.21 -3.71 7.57
C GLY A 162 -11.10 -3.49 6.35
N HIS A 163 -10.80 -2.51 5.51
CA HIS A 163 -11.51 -2.30 4.24
C HIS A 163 -11.38 -3.50 3.30
N LEU A 164 -10.18 -4.07 3.18
CA LEU A 164 -9.97 -5.28 2.37
C LEU A 164 -10.76 -6.48 2.92
N VAL A 165 -10.80 -6.65 4.25
CA VAL A 165 -11.62 -7.70 4.90
C VAL A 165 -13.09 -7.51 4.60
N GLY A 166 -13.58 -6.26 4.60
CA GLY A 166 -14.96 -5.93 4.22
C GLY A 166 -15.27 -6.24 2.75
N LEU A 167 -14.29 -6.07 1.86
CA LEU A 167 -14.42 -6.32 0.42
C LEU A 167 -14.31 -7.81 0.06
N ALA A 168 -13.58 -8.61 0.83
CA ALA A 168 -13.31 -10.02 0.51
C ALA A 168 -14.56 -10.88 0.22
N PRO A 169 -15.73 -10.69 0.91
CA PRO A 169 -16.95 -11.43 0.59
C PRO A 169 -17.50 -11.18 -0.82
N GLU A 170 -17.19 -10.04 -1.43
CA GLU A 170 -17.61 -9.69 -2.80
C GLU A 170 -16.69 -10.31 -3.86
N LEU A 171 -15.49 -10.75 -3.47
CA LEU A 171 -14.42 -11.27 -4.34
C LEU A 171 -14.13 -12.75 -4.04
N THR A 172 -15.19 -13.58 -4.04
CA THR A 172 -15.13 -14.98 -3.56
C THR A 172 -14.17 -15.88 -4.34
N THR A 173 -13.82 -15.53 -5.58
CA THR A 173 -12.88 -16.29 -6.44
C THR A 173 -11.49 -15.67 -6.47
N THR A 174 -11.30 -14.53 -5.80
CA THR A 174 -10.05 -13.76 -5.78
C THR A 174 -9.41 -13.83 -4.41
N ARG A 175 -8.18 -14.25 -4.34
CA ARG A 175 -7.37 -14.16 -3.14
C ARG A 175 -6.79 -12.77 -3.00
N LEU A 176 -7.13 -12.05 -1.96
CA LEU A 176 -6.55 -10.76 -1.63
C LEU A 176 -5.33 -10.94 -0.74
N VAL A 177 -4.24 -10.24 -1.03
CA VAL A 177 -3.00 -10.23 -0.26
C VAL A 177 -2.63 -8.80 0.08
N CYS A 178 -2.73 -8.43 1.35
CA CYS A 178 -2.26 -7.13 1.85
C CYS A 178 -0.74 -7.15 1.94
N VAL A 179 -0.08 -6.27 1.17
CA VAL A 179 1.39 -6.19 1.10
C VAL A 179 1.83 -4.83 1.63
N GLY A 180 2.72 -4.87 2.64
CA GLY A 180 3.21 -3.65 3.26
C GLY A 180 4.70 -3.68 3.61
N ASP A 181 5.24 -2.52 3.87
CA ASP A 181 6.62 -2.34 4.27
C ASP A 181 6.84 -2.59 5.78
N ARG A 182 7.94 -2.05 6.36
CA ARG A 182 8.27 -2.21 7.78
C ARG A 182 7.29 -1.52 8.72
N GLU A 183 6.55 -0.53 8.26
CA GLU A 183 5.58 0.19 9.10
C GLU A 183 4.32 -0.63 9.33
N SER A 184 4.03 -1.56 8.42
CA SER A 184 2.91 -2.51 8.53
C SER A 184 3.19 -3.70 9.47
N ASP A 185 4.41 -3.83 10.03
CA ASP A 185 4.74 -4.88 11.01
C ASP A 185 4.11 -4.61 12.38
N LEU A 186 2.78 -4.57 12.40
CA LEU A 186 1.94 -4.22 13.54
C LEU A 186 1.20 -5.44 14.09
N MET A 187 1.29 -5.67 15.40
CA MET A 187 0.55 -6.76 16.03
C MET A 187 -0.96 -6.61 15.84
N ALA A 188 -1.49 -5.38 15.92
CA ALA A 188 -2.91 -5.09 15.71
C ALA A 188 -3.41 -5.52 14.33
N LEU A 189 -2.56 -5.43 13.27
CA LEU A 189 -2.89 -5.90 11.92
C LEU A 189 -2.99 -7.44 11.92
N PHE A 190 -2.05 -8.14 12.54
CA PHE A 190 -2.07 -9.60 12.62
C PHE A 190 -3.24 -10.12 13.46
N GLU A 191 -3.57 -9.46 14.56
CA GLU A 191 -4.73 -9.77 15.40
C GLU A 191 -6.03 -9.57 14.62
N GLN A 192 -6.14 -8.54 13.81
CA GLN A 192 -7.30 -8.34 12.94
C GLN A 192 -7.40 -9.43 11.87
N GLY A 193 -6.27 -9.83 11.27
CA GLY A 193 -6.19 -10.95 10.34
C GLY A 193 -6.69 -12.25 10.97
N GLN A 194 -6.24 -12.56 12.18
CA GLN A 194 -6.68 -13.74 12.92
C GLN A 194 -8.18 -13.69 13.24
N ARG A 195 -8.70 -12.54 13.70
CA ARG A 195 -10.13 -12.34 13.98
C ARG A 195 -11.02 -12.52 12.75
N SER A 196 -10.53 -12.14 11.57
CA SER A 196 -11.22 -12.33 10.28
C SER A 196 -10.96 -13.70 9.64
N ALA A 197 -10.36 -14.66 10.40
CA ALA A 197 -9.95 -15.96 9.88
C ALA A 197 -9.10 -15.86 8.59
N TRP A 198 -8.30 -14.81 8.48
CA TRP A 198 -7.45 -14.50 7.33
C TRP A 198 -8.22 -14.42 6.00
N ALA A 199 -9.40 -13.78 6.03
CA ALA A 199 -10.15 -13.49 4.81
C ALA A 199 -9.29 -12.74 3.75
N VAL A 200 -8.27 -12.02 4.21
CA VAL A 200 -7.21 -11.39 3.41
C VAL A 200 -5.87 -11.86 3.92
N ASP A 201 -5.02 -12.38 3.04
CA ASP A 201 -3.66 -12.76 3.40
C ASP A 201 -2.81 -11.51 3.71
N VAL A 202 -1.77 -11.68 4.51
CA VAL A 202 -0.79 -10.62 4.79
C VAL A 202 0.60 -11.02 4.32
N LEU A 203 1.34 -10.04 3.80
CA LEU A 203 2.74 -10.16 3.44
C LEU A 203 3.46 -8.87 3.79
N VAL A 204 4.12 -8.83 4.94
CA VAL A 204 4.72 -7.61 5.45
C VAL A 204 6.22 -7.78 5.71
N ARG A 205 6.96 -6.69 5.59
CA ARG A 205 8.38 -6.69 5.93
C ARG A 205 8.56 -6.61 7.44
N ALA A 206 9.17 -7.64 8.04
CA ALA A 206 9.42 -7.69 9.47
C ALA A 206 10.40 -6.58 9.90
N LYS A 207 9.96 -5.73 10.81
CA LYS A 207 10.73 -4.67 11.48
C LYS A 207 11.31 -5.18 12.80
N HIS A 208 10.51 -5.96 13.52
CA HIS A 208 10.79 -6.34 14.89
C HIS A 208 11.37 -7.76 14.98
N ASN A 209 12.54 -7.90 15.59
CA ASN A 209 13.12 -9.19 15.94
C ASN A 209 12.51 -9.69 17.26
N ARG A 210 11.27 -10.18 17.18
CA ARG A 210 10.45 -10.58 18.34
C ARG A 210 11.06 -11.76 19.08
N VAL A 211 10.88 -11.81 20.39
CA VAL A 211 11.12 -13.00 21.22
C VAL A 211 9.94 -13.95 21.02
N LEU A 212 10.22 -15.21 20.69
CA LEU A 212 9.20 -16.23 20.51
C LEU A 212 8.76 -16.81 21.87
N PRO A 213 7.50 -17.27 21.99
CA PRO A 213 6.93 -17.71 23.27
C PRO A 213 7.38 -19.09 23.72
N ASP A 214 8.12 -19.82 22.90
CA ASP A 214 8.56 -21.17 23.23
C ASP A 214 9.66 -21.22 24.33
N ARG A 215 9.93 -22.45 24.80
CA ARG A 215 10.86 -22.66 25.94
C ARG A 215 12.28 -22.17 25.67
N GLN A 216 12.69 -22.06 24.40
CA GLN A 216 14.03 -21.61 24.04
C GLN A 216 14.16 -20.09 24.07
N ALA A 217 13.01 -19.36 24.08
CA ALA A 217 12.95 -17.89 24.07
C ALA A 217 13.84 -17.23 23.00
N ASP A 218 14.02 -17.93 21.87
CA ASP A 218 14.82 -17.44 20.76
C ASP A 218 14.20 -16.21 20.13
N LYS A 219 15.07 -15.39 19.55
CA LYS A 219 14.61 -14.30 18.70
C LYS A 219 14.22 -14.83 17.31
N LEU A 220 13.17 -14.26 16.75
CA LEU A 220 12.57 -14.63 15.47
C LEU A 220 13.62 -14.88 14.36
N TRP A 221 14.55 -13.95 14.16
CA TRP A 221 15.51 -14.07 13.07
C TRP A 221 16.53 -15.18 13.31
N ALA A 222 16.99 -15.35 14.54
CA ALA A 222 17.92 -16.42 14.89
C ALA A 222 17.28 -17.81 14.65
N ARG A 223 16.00 -17.96 15.05
CA ARG A 223 15.23 -19.18 14.84
C ARG A 223 15.14 -19.55 13.35
N VAL A 224 14.76 -18.61 12.48
CA VAL A 224 14.62 -18.87 11.04
C VAL A 224 15.97 -19.10 10.38
N MET A 225 17.01 -18.36 10.80
CA MET A 225 18.36 -18.56 10.27
C MET A 225 18.97 -19.91 10.65
N ALA A 226 18.53 -20.51 11.75
CA ALA A 226 18.95 -21.87 12.15
C ALA A 226 18.23 -22.98 11.37
N SER A 227 17.15 -22.68 10.64
CA SER A 227 16.45 -23.67 9.80
C SER A 227 17.24 -24.01 8.53
N ALA A 228 16.92 -25.18 7.92
CA ALA A 228 17.50 -25.54 6.64
C ALA A 228 17.10 -24.53 5.55
N ALA A 229 18.03 -24.25 4.63
CA ALA A 229 17.72 -23.44 3.46
C ALA A 229 16.78 -24.21 2.53
N LEU A 230 15.76 -23.53 2.00
CA LEU A 230 14.86 -24.09 0.99
C LEU A 230 15.54 -24.12 -0.39
N GLY A 231 16.45 -23.19 -0.65
CA GLY A 231 17.17 -23.05 -1.91
C GLY A 231 17.54 -21.61 -2.19
N CYS A 232 17.86 -21.32 -3.46
CA CYS A 232 18.24 -19.98 -3.89
C CYS A 232 17.37 -19.48 -5.05
N VAL A 233 17.11 -18.19 -5.04
CA VAL A 233 16.51 -17.46 -6.17
C VAL A 233 17.50 -16.45 -6.73
N ARG A 234 17.31 -16.06 -8.01
CA ARG A 234 18.09 -15.00 -8.66
C ARG A 234 17.18 -13.97 -9.27
N PHE A 235 17.58 -12.71 -9.20
CA PHE A 235 16.86 -11.63 -9.83
C PHE A 235 17.80 -10.45 -10.14
N GLU A 236 17.38 -9.62 -11.08
CA GLU A 236 18.11 -8.40 -11.43
C GLU A 236 17.73 -7.25 -10.50
N VAL A 237 18.73 -6.55 -10.01
CA VAL A 237 18.58 -5.27 -9.33
C VAL A 237 19.01 -4.19 -10.31
N PRO A 238 18.12 -3.27 -10.72
CA PRO A 238 18.45 -2.23 -11.68
C PRO A 238 19.50 -1.26 -11.12
N ALA A 239 20.16 -0.55 -12.03
CA ALA A 239 21.01 0.58 -11.66
C ALA A 239 20.18 1.64 -10.91
N GLY A 240 20.79 2.28 -9.95
CA GLY A 240 20.16 3.34 -9.16
C GLY A 240 21.23 4.33 -8.68
N ARG A 241 20.82 5.35 -7.91
CA ARG A 241 21.72 6.39 -7.41
C ARG A 241 22.93 5.78 -6.70
N GLY A 242 24.13 5.86 -7.32
CA GLY A 242 25.39 5.29 -6.79
C GLY A 242 25.50 3.76 -6.84
N ARG A 243 24.60 3.06 -7.51
CA ARG A 243 24.57 1.60 -7.61
C ARG A 243 24.50 1.13 -9.06
N LYS A 244 25.39 0.21 -9.44
CA LYS A 244 25.34 -0.47 -10.76
C LYS A 244 24.27 -1.55 -10.77
N ALA A 245 23.66 -1.82 -11.93
CA ALA A 245 22.80 -2.99 -12.11
C ALA A 245 23.61 -4.26 -11.85
N ARG A 246 22.96 -5.24 -11.18
CA ARG A 246 23.58 -6.54 -10.88
C ARG A 246 22.58 -7.63 -10.65
N THR A 247 22.96 -8.84 -10.94
CA THR A 247 22.24 -10.04 -10.53
C THR A 247 22.46 -10.29 -9.04
N VAL A 248 21.38 -10.46 -8.29
CA VAL A 248 21.39 -10.85 -6.89
C VAL A 248 20.98 -12.30 -6.78
N LYS A 249 21.75 -13.08 -6.03
CA LYS A 249 21.39 -14.45 -5.62
C LYS A 249 21.06 -14.43 -4.14
N GLN A 250 19.83 -14.82 -3.78
CA GLN A 250 19.40 -14.94 -2.39
C GLN A 250 19.14 -16.37 -2.00
N GLU A 251 19.69 -16.78 -0.84
CA GLU A 251 19.30 -18.01 -0.15
C GLU A 251 18.03 -17.73 0.66
N LEU A 252 17.04 -18.61 0.56
CA LEU A 252 15.74 -18.49 1.20
C LEU A 252 15.61 -19.52 2.32
N ARG A 253 15.17 -19.04 3.48
CA ARG A 253 14.77 -19.85 4.64
C ARG A 253 13.38 -19.45 5.05
N ALA A 254 12.56 -20.41 5.47
CA ALA A 254 11.24 -20.13 5.99
C ALA A 254 10.93 -21.06 7.16
N GLN A 255 10.22 -20.53 8.14
CA GLN A 255 9.77 -21.30 9.29
C GLN A 255 8.44 -20.77 9.82
N ARG A 256 7.55 -21.68 10.16
CA ARG A 256 6.34 -21.37 10.92
C ARG A 256 6.74 -21.02 12.35
N VAL A 257 6.23 -19.91 12.85
CA VAL A 257 6.54 -19.35 14.16
C VAL A 257 5.28 -18.87 14.86
N THR A 258 5.30 -18.94 16.18
CA THR A 258 4.22 -18.42 17.03
C THR A 258 4.63 -17.05 17.56
N LEU A 259 3.81 -16.04 17.33
CA LEU A 259 4.01 -14.70 17.86
C LEU A 259 3.09 -14.50 19.08
N LYS A 260 3.59 -13.81 20.12
CA LYS A 260 2.76 -13.36 21.25
C LYS A 260 1.94 -12.15 20.82
N THR A 261 0.66 -12.13 21.19
CA THR A 261 -0.16 -10.91 21.07
C THR A 261 0.13 -9.96 22.24
N GLY A 262 -0.12 -8.67 22.01
CA GLY A 262 0.08 -7.66 23.07
C GLY A 262 -1.03 -7.63 24.11
N ALA A 263 -2.27 -7.99 23.70
CA ALA A 263 -3.47 -7.82 24.51
C ALA A 263 -3.70 -8.97 25.51
N ASP A 264 -3.33 -10.18 25.15
CA ASP A 264 -3.51 -11.37 26.01
C ASP A 264 -2.30 -12.32 25.83
N PRO A 265 -1.50 -12.54 26.89
CA PRO A 265 -0.35 -13.44 26.83
C PRO A 265 -0.70 -14.90 26.49
N ALA A 266 -1.97 -15.31 26.64
CA ALA A 266 -2.44 -16.63 26.28
C ALA A 266 -2.81 -16.74 24.80
N GLN A 267 -3.00 -15.62 24.10
CA GLN A 267 -3.29 -15.61 22.68
C GLN A 267 -1.99 -15.56 21.86
N HIS A 268 -1.95 -16.40 20.86
CA HIS A 268 -0.83 -16.56 19.96
C HIS A 268 -1.31 -16.47 18.51
N ILE A 269 -0.43 -15.96 17.66
CA ILE A 269 -0.67 -15.88 16.22
C ILE A 269 0.39 -16.69 15.48
N GLU A 270 -0.08 -17.65 14.69
CA GLU A 270 0.79 -18.46 13.84
C GLU A 270 1.09 -17.73 12.54
N MET A 271 2.37 -17.44 12.30
CA MET A 271 2.86 -16.79 11.10
C MET A 271 4.01 -17.59 10.48
N THR A 272 4.27 -17.41 9.21
CA THR A 272 5.50 -17.85 8.56
C THR A 272 6.46 -16.67 8.47
N CYS A 273 7.66 -16.84 8.98
CA CYS A 273 8.73 -15.89 8.75
C CYS A 273 9.64 -16.42 7.63
N ILE A 274 9.86 -15.57 6.62
CA ILE A 274 10.73 -15.86 5.48
C ILE A 274 11.93 -14.92 5.56
N ILE A 275 13.14 -15.48 5.47
CA ILE A 275 14.38 -14.69 5.37
C ILE A 275 15.05 -15.02 4.05
N ALA A 276 15.21 -14.00 3.22
CA ALA A 276 15.96 -14.07 1.97
C ALA A 276 17.24 -13.25 2.14
N THR A 277 18.39 -13.91 2.10
CA THR A 277 19.71 -13.28 2.31
C THR A 277 20.52 -13.41 1.05
N GLU A 278 21.03 -12.29 0.53
CA GLU A 278 21.96 -12.32 -0.59
C GLU A 278 23.24 -13.07 -0.19
N VAL A 279 23.60 -14.04 -1.01
CA VAL A 279 24.88 -14.76 -0.94
C VAL A 279 25.80 -14.24 -2.05
N ASP A 280 27.09 -14.22 -1.79
CA ASP A 280 28.12 -13.75 -2.72
C ASP A 280 27.98 -12.26 -3.10
N ALA A 281 27.52 -11.40 -2.16
CA ALA A 281 27.47 -9.97 -2.41
C ALA A 281 28.87 -9.41 -2.73
N PRO A 282 29.01 -8.48 -3.69
CA PRO A 282 30.28 -7.87 -4.01
C PRO A 282 30.95 -7.21 -2.81
N ALA A 283 32.28 -7.22 -2.78
CA ALA A 283 33.04 -6.58 -1.70
C ALA A 283 32.65 -5.10 -1.55
N GLY A 284 32.39 -4.67 -0.32
CA GLY A 284 31.98 -3.29 -0.01
C GLY A 284 30.50 -2.97 -0.29
N VAL A 285 29.71 -3.92 -0.80
CA VAL A 285 28.28 -3.75 -1.02
C VAL A 285 27.51 -4.45 0.09
N GLN A 286 26.57 -3.71 0.72
CA GLN A 286 25.68 -4.34 1.70
C GLN A 286 24.78 -5.38 1.04
N PRO A 287 24.73 -6.64 1.57
CA PRO A 287 23.85 -7.67 1.05
C PRO A 287 22.37 -7.25 1.10
N VAL A 288 21.62 -7.66 0.08
CA VAL A 288 20.16 -7.49 0.09
C VAL A 288 19.56 -8.54 1.02
N VAL A 289 18.93 -8.07 2.09
CA VAL A 289 18.28 -8.95 3.08
C VAL A 289 16.81 -8.54 3.21
N TRP A 290 15.92 -9.49 2.95
CA TRP A 290 14.50 -9.33 3.24
C TRP A 290 14.08 -10.29 4.35
N ARG A 291 13.28 -9.78 5.27
CA ARG A 291 12.64 -10.56 6.33
C ARG A 291 11.16 -10.27 6.23
N LEU A 292 10.38 -11.28 5.91
CA LEU A 292 8.95 -11.16 5.67
C LEU A 292 8.17 -11.98 6.69
N LEU A 293 6.98 -11.51 7.02
CA LEU A 293 5.97 -12.24 7.79
C LEU A 293 4.72 -12.41 6.92
N SER A 294 4.17 -13.61 6.92
CA SER A 294 2.92 -13.93 6.23
C SER A 294 2.12 -14.96 7.04
N ASN A 295 0.79 -14.91 6.96
CA ASN A 295 -0.07 -15.97 7.49
C ASN A 295 -0.01 -17.25 6.63
N ARG A 296 0.46 -17.15 5.38
CA ARG A 296 0.55 -18.28 4.44
C ARG A 296 1.61 -19.29 4.88
N PRO A 297 1.33 -20.60 4.81
CA PRO A 297 2.34 -21.62 5.02
C PRO A 297 3.35 -21.61 3.86
N VAL A 298 4.63 -21.82 4.18
CA VAL A 298 5.72 -21.98 3.21
C VAL A 298 6.55 -23.20 3.58
N GLN A 299 6.59 -24.18 2.70
CA GLN A 299 7.30 -25.43 2.89
C GLN A 299 8.29 -25.73 1.74
N THR A 300 8.12 -25.07 0.59
CA THR A 300 8.96 -25.29 -0.59
C THR A 300 9.63 -24.00 -1.06
N LEU A 301 10.66 -24.14 -1.89
CA LEU A 301 11.36 -23.01 -2.51
C LEU A 301 10.40 -22.18 -3.37
N GLU A 302 9.53 -22.83 -4.13
CA GLU A 302 8.59 -22.18 -5.04
C GLU A 302 7.62 -21.28 -4.25
N GLN A 303 7.07 -21.78 -3.14
CA GLN A 303 6.20 -20.98 -2.26
C GLN A 303 6.93 -19.79 -1.64
N ALA A 304 8.19 -19.98 -1.22
CA ALA A 304 8.99 -18.87 -0.70
C ALA A 304 9.31 -17.84 -1.80
N ALA A 305 9.67 -18.31 -2.99
CA ALA A 305 9.99 -17.46 -4.14
C ALA A 305 8.78 -16.65 -4.60
N GLU A 306 7.58 -17.25 -4.62
CA GLU A 306 6.32 -16.56 -4.91
C GLU A 306 6.11 -15.38 -3.96
N LEU A 307 6.22 -15.58 -2.65
CA LEU A 307 6.03 -14.50 -1.68
C LEU A 307 7.13 -13.43 -1.77
N ILE A 308 8.35 -13.79 -2.09
CA ILE A 308 9.43 -12.82 -2.36
C ILE A 308 9.12 -11.98 -3.60
N ASP A 309 8.61 -12.58 -4.67
CA ASP A 309 8.24 -11.84 -5.88
C ASP A 309 7.02 -10.93 -5.65
N TRP A 310 6.01 -11.40 -4.93
CA TRP A 310 4.88 -10.56 -4.52
C TRP A 310 5.33 -9.38 -3.65
N TYR A 311 6.26 -9.60 -2.72
CA TYR A 311 6.82 -8.50 -1.95
C TYR A 311 7.60 -7.50 -2.82
N ARG A 312 8.28 -7.97 -3.86
CA ARG A 312 8.95 -7.10 -4.84
C ARG A 312 7.95 -6.24 -5.62
N ALA A 313 6.76 -6.76 -5.93
CA ALA A 313 5.70 -6.00 -6.57
C ALA A 313 5.24 -4.79 -5.73
N ARG A 314 5.55 -4.74 -4.42
CA ARG A 314 5.28 -3.55 -3.59
C ARG A 314 5.84 -2.25 -4.20
N TRP A 315 6.93 -2.33 -4.96
CA TRP A 315 7.52 -1.16 -5.59
C TRP A 315 6.61 -0.46 -6.62
N GLU A 316 5.55 -1.12 -7.08
CA GLU A 316 4.57 -0.51 -8.00
C GLU A 316 3.84 0.67 -7.35
N ILE A 317 3.71 0.68 -6.02
CA ILE A 317 3.12 1.82 -5.30
C ILE A 317 4.02 3.09 -5.37
N GLU A 318 5.33 2.91 -5.48
CA GLU A 318 6.27 4.03 -5.63
C GLU A 318 6.11 4.68 -7.02
N LEU A 319 5.76 3.90 -8.05
CA LEU A 319 5.43 4.43 -9.37
C LEU A 319 4.12 5.23 -9.33
N LEU A 320 3.11 4.74 -8.61
CA LEU A 320 1.90 5.51 -8.35
C LEU A 320 2.23 6.84 -7.67
N PHE A 321 3.10 6.82 -6.64
CA PHE A 321 3.51 8.04 -5.93
C PHE A 321 4.29 9.00 -6.82
N LEU A 322 5.10 8.50 -7.73
CA LEU A 322 5.80 9.33 -8.71
C LEU A 322 4.80 10.09 -9.57
N VAL A 323 3.79 9.39 -10.12
CA VAL A 323 2.74 10.02 -10.94
C VAL A 323 1.90 11.02 -10.14
N LEU A 324 1.62 10.75 -8.87
CA LEU A 324 0.85 11.67 -8.02
C LEU A 324 1.61 12.97 -7.69
N LYS A 325 2.93 12.98 -7.80
CA LYS A 325 3.78 14.12 -7.40
C LYS A 325 4.29 14.94 -8.58
N GLU A 326 4.11 14.45 -9.80
CA GLU A 326 4.44 15.17 -11.05
C GLU A 326 3.26 16.03 -11.52
#